data_f1a66334f53bc3ca590724c7da2ce58e
#
_entry.id   f1a66334f53bc3ca590724c7da2ce58e
#
_cell.length_a   1.000
_cell.length_b   1.000
_cell.length_c   1.000
_cell.angle_alpha   90.00
_cell.angle_beta   90.00
_cell.angle_gamma   90.00
#
_symmetry.space_group_name_H-M   'P 1'
#
loop_
_entity.id
_entity.type
_entity.pdbx_description
1 polymer ?
#
loop_
_entity_poly.entity_id
_entity_poly.type
_entity_poly.pdbx_seq_one_letter_code
_entity_poly.pdbx_strand_id
1 'polypeptide(L)'
;LTCLRKPLTISPVVFTTDKRRPAALAFHLNPEEGRFFNLDLREGSVMLSPTLNREVPTLPLSGCSYGYFYAGPDHFTQRNAPCPLYQVFITHSGCGRLLLQGKTYLMRPGTVTLLDLRQAHRYETAGDHWEHEWVNFNGPCCEFYYNLIHRDGFAVYDMGAARAPVERMRELRACMQLPGLLGRVHSGTQVLALLDSLCDLAAARLGEAEADSRENVLRSARYIEEHYAEKLTLDELAAIAFLSKYYYTRAFSRCTGMTPYEYLNSVRLSQARRLLVTSTLSVE
;
A
#
# COMPACT_ATOMS: atom_id res chain seq x y z
N LEU A 1 -29.45 -41.53 13.36
CA LEU A 1 -30.28 -40.37 13.78
C LEU A 1 -29.84 -39.17 13.03
N THR A 2 -30.60 -38.90 11.99
CA THR A 2 -30.42 -37.91 10.92
C THR A 2 -30.80 -36.53 11.44
N CYS A 3 -29.84 -35.66 11.65
CA CYS A 3 -30.09 -34.25 11.76
C CYS A 3 -29.51 -33.56 10.50
N LEU A 4 -30.35 -33.49 9.48
CA LEU A 4 -30.12 -32.69 8.27
C LEU A 4 -30.10 -31.20 8.70
N ARG A 5 -28.91 -30.66 8.97
CA ARG A 5 -28.73 -29.22 9.15
C ARG A 5 -28.85 -28.55 7.77
N LYS A 6 -29.76 -27.58 7.68
CA LYS A 6 -29.97 -26.74 6.50
C LYS A 6 -28.64 -26.12 6.06
N PRO A 7 -28.36 -26.03 4.75
CA PRO A 7 -27.19 -25.31 4.26
C PRO A 7 -27.29 -23.84 4.69
N LEU A 8 -26.24 -23.32 5.30
CA LEU A 8 -26.09 -21.92 5.64
C LEU A 8 -26.03 -21.12 4.34
N THR A 9 -27.12 -20.45 4.03
CA THR A 9 -27.24 -19.50 2.92
C THR A 9 -26.55 -18.21 3.38
N ILE A 10 -25.47 -17.82 2.71
CA ILE A 10 -24.88 -16.51 2.82
C ILE A 10 -25.87 -15.55 2.14
N SER A 11 -26.67 -14.84 2.93
CA SER A 11 -27.50 -13.77 2.38
C SER A 11 -26.65 -12.52 2.29
N PRO A 12 -26.44 -11.96 1.08
CA PRO A 12 -25.82 -10.65 0.94
C PRO A 12 -26.71 -9.63 1.67
N VAL A 13 -26.13 -8.85 2.59
CA VAL A 13 -26.81 -7.67 3.08
C VAL A 13 -26.66 -6.61 1.98
N VAL A 14 -27.68 -6.50 1.13
CA VAL A 14 -27.79 -5.41 0.17
C VAL A 14 -28.47 -4.25 0.90
N PHE A 15 -27.77 -3.13 1.01
CA PHE A 15 -28.35 -1.93 1.56
C PHE A 15 -29.30 -1.30 0.53
N THR A 16 -30.61 -1.53 0.69
CA THR A 16 -31.65 -0.81 -0.07
C THR A 16 -32.07 0.39 0.76
N THR A 17 -31.86 1.59 0.26
CA THR A 17 -32.39 2.80 0.88
C THR A 17 -33.87 2.95 0.51
N ASP A 18 -34.74 2.99 1.54
CA ASP A 18 -36.08 3.56 1.39
C ASP A 18 -35.92 5.05 1.03
N LYS A 19 -36.45 5.48 -0.10
CA LYS A 19 -36.37 6.86 -0.61
C LYS A 19 -36.86 7.94 0.36
N ARG A 20 -37.36 7.58 1.53
CA ARG A 20 -37.95 8.49 2.54
C ARG A 20 -37.07 8.71 3.77
N ARG A 21 -35.97 7.97 3.92
CA ARG A 21 -34.97 8.22 4.95
C ARG A 21 -33.59 7.98 4.37
N PRO A 22 -32.65 8.94 4.42
CA PRO A 22 -31.25 8.60 4.22
C PRO A 22 -30.93 7.53 5.25
N ALA A 23 -30.41 6.38 4.81
CA ALA A 23 -29.98 5.31 5.71
C ALA A 23 -28.73 5.77 6.48
N ALA A 24 -28.91 6.75 7.36
CA ALA A 24 -28.02 6.95 8.48
C ALA A 24 -28.21 5.73 9.37
N LEU A 25 -27.49 4.64 9.09
CA LEU A 25 -27.23 3.60 10.07
C LEU A 25 -26.42 4.25 11.18
N ALA A 26 -27.20 4.88 12.10
CA ALA A 26 -26.71 5.59 13.25
C ALA A 26 -25.61 4.80 13.95
N PHE A 27 -24.58 5.52 14.39
CA PHE A 27 -23.61 5.22 15.43
C PHE A 27 -23.84 3.86 16.11
N HIS A 28 -23.29 2.79 15.57
CA HIS A 28 -23.13 1.57 16.32
C HIS A 28 -21.80 1.65 17.06
N LEU A 29 -21.89 2.12 18.30
CA LEU A 29 -20.86 1.90 19.29
C LEU A 29 -20.87 0.41 19.58
N ASN A 30 -19.80 -0.30 19.26
CA ASN A 30 -19.46 -1.53 19.94
C ASN A 30 -18.30 -1.22 20.90
N PRO A 31 -18.61 -0.75 22.13
CA PRO A 31 -17.61 -0.33 23.10
C PRO A 31 -16.71 -1.49 23.53
N GLU A 32 -17.21 -2.72 23.48
CA GLU A 32 -16.48 -3.93 23.86
C GLU A 32 -15.40 -4.29 22.81
N GLU A 33 -15.59 -3.90 21.54
CA GLU A 33 -14.62 -4.13 20.46
C GLU A 33 -13.72 -2.92 20.20
N GLY A 34 -13.91 -1.79 20.91
CA GLY A 34 -13.14 -0.56 20.67
C GLY A 34 -13.28 -0.03 19.23
N ARG A 35 -14.42 -0.31 18.58
CA ARG A 35 -14.72 0.09 17.21
C ARG A 35 -15.83 1.13 17.19
N PHE A 36 -15.56 2.24 16.50
CA PHE A 36 -16.51 3.33 16.27
C PHE A 36 -16.67 3.50 14.76
N PHE A 37 -17.90 3.67 14.28
CA PHE A 37 -18.11 3.88 12.84
C PHE A 37 -19.43 4.63 12.58
N ASN A 38 -19.45 5.33 11.46
CA ASN A 38 -20.65 5.81 10.81
C ASN A 38 -20.65 5.25 9.37
N LEU A 39 -21.63 4.43 9.06
CA LEU A 39 -21.82 3.89 7.73
C LEU A 39 -22.80 4.78 6.97
N ASP A 40 -22.33 5.94 6.50
CA ASP A 40 -23.05 6.79 5.56
C ASP A 40 -22.90 6.14 4.17
N LEU A 41 -23.78 5.19 3.85
CA LEU A 41 -23.74 4.41 2.63
C LEU A 41 -24.90 4.72 1.71
N ARG A 42 -24.63 4.85 0.42
CA ARG A 42 -25.62 5.05 -0.63
C ARG A 42 -26.12 3.73 -1.19
N GLU A 43 -27.23 3.81 -1.93
CA GLU A 43 -27.82 2.68 -2.66
C GLU A 43 -26.80 1.98 -3.56
N GLY A 44 -26.83 0.66 -3.62
CA GLY A 44 -25.87 -0.18 -4.35
C GLY A 44 -24.69 -0.66 -3.50
N SER A 45 -24.49 -0.14 -2.28
CA SER A 45 -23.48 -0.67 -1.38
C SER A 45 -23.80 -2.12 -0.99
N VAL A 46 -22.78 -2.98 -0.95
CA VAL A 46 -22.89 -4.42 -0.67
C VAL A 46 -21.93 -4.80 0.44
N MET A 47 -22.38 -5.65 1.36
CA MET A 47 -21.53 -6.28 2.36
C MET A 47 -21.80 -7.78 2.39
N LEU A 48 -20.73 -8.57 2.32
CA LEU A 48 -20.74 -10.02 2.51
C LEU A 48 -20.01 -10.33 3.80
N SER A 49 -20.69 -10.95 4.73
CA SER A 49 -20.10 -11.42 5.98
C SER A 49 -20.51 -12.88 6.18
N PRO A 50 -19.67 -13.85 5.80
CA PRO A 50 -19.96 -15.25 6.06
C PRO A 50 -20.00 -15.45 7.58
N THR A 51 -21.07 -16.09 8.06
CA THR A 51 -21.19 -16.44 9.47
C THR A 51 -20.02 -17.36 9.84
N LEU A 52 -19.13 -16.89 10.72
CA LEU A 52 -18.04 -17.67 11.25
C LEU A 52 -18.64 -18.80 12.12
N ASN A 53 -18.74 -19.99 11.57
CA ASN A 53 -19.05 -21.17 12.36
C ASN A 53 -17.77 -21.61 13.07
N ARG A 54 -17.74 -21.60 14.40
CA ARG A 54 -16.57 -21.90 15.25
C ARG A 54 -15.95 -23.28 15.05
N GLU A 55 -16.63 -24.16 14.32
CA GLU A 55 -16.24 -25.57 14.12
C GLU A 55 -15.48 -25.84 12.79
N VAL A 56 -15.05 -24.81 12.07
CA VAL A 56 -14.39 -25.04 10.77
C VAL A 56 -12.88 -25.13 10.95
N PRO A 57 -12.21 -26.10 10.30
CA PRO A 57 -10.76 -26.21 10.33
C PRO A 57 -10.09 -24.89 9.99
N THR A 58 -8.97 -24.57 10.66
CA THR A 58 -8.16 -23.41 10.37
C THR A 58 -7.66 -23.49 8.94
N LEU A 59 -8.22 -22.70 8.05
CA LEU A 59 -7.74 -22.59 6.69
C LEU A 59 -6.42 -21.80 6.68
N PRO A 60 -5.48 -22.14 5.80
CA PRO A 60 -4.22 -21.41 5.66
C PRO A 60 -4.42 -19.92 5.38
N LEU A 61 -5.51 -19.60 4.68
CA LEU A 61 -5.96 -18.24 4.42
C LEU A 61 -7.48 -18.25 4.21
N SER A 62 -8.19 -17.28 4.73
CA SER A 62 -9.63 -17.15 4.52
C SER A 62 -10.07 -15.69 4.44
N GLY A 63 -10.91 -15.36 3.47
CA GLY A 63 -11.67 -14.12 3.45
C GLY A 63 -12.76 -14.17 4.52
N CYS A 64 -12.76 -13.21 5.44
CA CYS A 64 -13.70 -13.15 6.56
C CYS A 64 -14.92 -12.28 6.27
N SER A 65 -14.75 -11.19 5.53
CA SER A 65 -15.81 -10.29 5.08
C SER A 65 -15.36 -9.44 3.91
N TYR A 66 -16.31 -9.00 3.10
CA TYR A 66 -16.09 -8.15 1.93
C TYR A 66 -17.13 -7.06 1.92
N GLY A 67 -16.76 -5.87 1.44
CA GLY A 67 -17.69 -4.78 1.17
C GLY A 67 -17.32 -4.01 -0.08
N TYR A 68 -18.37 -3.57 -0.79
CA TYR A 68 -18.27 -2.58 -1.85
C TYR A 68 -19.17 -1.42 -1.46
N PHE A 69 -18.60 -0.27 -1.19
CA PHE A 69 -19.29 0.85 -0.57
C PHE A 69 -19.28 2.09 -1.45
N TYR A 70 -20.46 2.66 -1.66
CA TYR A 70 -20.67 4.02 -2.12
C TYR A 70 -20.85 4.92 -0.89
N ALA A 71 -19.73 5.33 -0.29
CA ALA A 71 -19.73 6.07 0.96
C ALA A 71 -19.98 7.57 0.75
N GLY A 72 -20.83 8.15 1.58
CA GLY A 72 -21.08 9.58 1.64
C GLY A 72 -20.04 10.33 2.50
N PRO A 73 -20.22 11.65 2.68
CA PRO A 73 -19.23 12.49 3.34
C PRO A 73 -19.03 12.18 4.84
N ASP A 74 -20.04 11.64 5.50
CA ASP A 74 -20.01 11.35 6.94
C ASP A 74 -19.52 9.93 7.28
N HIS A 75 -19.10 9.18 6.25
CA HIS A 75 -18.60 7.82 6.44
C HIS A 75 -17.24 7.79 7.13
N PHE A 76 -17.15 7.02 8.22
CA PHE A 76 -15.89 6.70 8.87
C PHE A 76 -15.91 5.36 9.59
N THR A 77 -14.74 4.80 9.82
CA THR A 77 -14.47 3.72 10.79
C THR A 77 -13.21 4.06 11.57
N GLN A 78 -13.28 3.92 12.89
CA GLN A 78 -12.16 4.06 13.81
C GLN A 78 -12.03 2.80 14.64
N ARG A 79 -10.81 2.29 14.79
CA ARG A 79 -10.47 1.17 15.67
C ARG A 79 -9.40 1.60 16.65
N ASN A 80 -9.66 1.41 17.92
CA ASN A 80 -8.73 1.67 19.02
C ASN A 80 -8.25 0.38 19.68
N ALA A 81 -8.97 -0.74 19.46
CA ALA A 81 -8.61 -2.07 19.96
C ALA A 81 -8.13 -2.97 18.82
N PRO A 82 -7.16 -3.88 19.06
CA PRO A 82 -6.66 -4.80 18.08
C PRO A 82 -7.74 -5.74 17.52
N CYS A 83 -7.79 -5.89 16.20
CA CYS A 83 -8.60 -6.88 15.53
C CYS A 83 -7.65 -7.81 14.74
N PRO A 84 -7.66 -9.13 14.95
CA PRO A 84 -6.67 -10.04 14.37
C PRO A 84 -6.95 -10.34 12.89
N LEU A 85 -7.16 -9.29 12.11
CA LEU A 85 -7.43 -9.34 10.68
C LEU A 85 -6.52 -8.38 9.92
N TYR A 86 -6.39 -8.66 8.65
CA TYR A 86 -5.82 -7.74 7.65
C TYR A 86 -6.92 -7.26 6.73
N GLN A 87 -6.75 -6.09 6.14
CA GLN A 87 -7.72 -5.50 5.24
C GLN A 87 -7.04 -4.92 4.01
N VAL A 88 -7.51 -5.32 2.82
CA VAL A 88 -7.17 -4.62 1.58
C VAL A 88 -8.29 -3.65 1.25
N PHE A 89 -7.91 -2.44 0.83
CA PHE A 89 -8.79 -1.44 0.22
C PHE A 89 -8.39 -1.19 -1.22
N ILE A 90 -9.39 -1.06 -2.10
CA ILE A 90 -9.25 -0.49 -3.44
C ILE A 90 -10.20 0.71 -3.54
N THR A 91 -9.70 1.85 -3.99
CA THR A 91 -10.50 3.04 -4.25
C THR A 91 -10.81 3.15 -5.74
N HIS A 92 -12.10 3.24 -6.08
CA HIS A 92 -12.59 3.35 -7.46
C HIS A 92 -12.86 4.81 -7.85
N SER A 93 -13.56 5.58 -7.00
CA SER A 93 -13.81 7.00 -7.22
C SER A 93 -13.88 7.77 -5.90
N GLY A 94 -13.85 9.10 -5.97
CA GLY A 94 -13.77 9.93 -4.78
C GLY A 94 -12.44 9.77 -4.05
N CYS A 95 -12.43 9.94 -2.73
CA CYS A 95 -11.21 9.85 -1.94
C CYS A 95 -11.49 9.37 -0.52
N GLY A 96 -10.66 8.47 -0.01
CA GLY A 96 -10.58 8.11 1.40
C GLY A 96 -9.35 8.75 2.07
N ARG A 97 -9.45 8.94 3.38
CA ARG A 97 -8.35 9.37 4.25
C ARG A 97 -8.13 8.31 5.31
N LEU A 98 -6.90 7.82 5.41
CA LEU A 98 -6.47 6.88 6.44
C LEU A 98 -5.51 7.60 7.40
N LEU A 99 -5.84 7.58 8.69
CA LEU A 99 -4.96 7.99 9.78
C LEU A 99 -4.39 6.73 10.44
N LEU A 100 -3.09 6.54 10.36
CA LEU A 100 -2.36 5.40 10.89
C LEU A 100 -1.05 5.86 11.53
N GLN A 101 -0.79 5.50 12.79
CA GLN A 101 0.43 5.86 13.51
C GLN A 101 0.75 7.37 13.46
N GLY A 102 -0.26 8.23 13.57
CA GLY A 102 -0.12 9.69 13.52
C GLY A 102 0.15 10.28 12.12
N LYS A 103 0.23 9.45 11.09
CA LYS A 103 0.38 9.87 9.69
C LYS A 103 -0.93 9.77 8.94
N THR A 104 -1.12 10.67 7.98
CA THR A 104 -2.29 10.69 7.09
C THR A 104 -1.91 10.21 5.70
N TYR A 105 -2.70 9.27 5.17
CA TYR A 105 -2.56 8.73 3.83
C TYR A 105 -3.86 8.98 3.06
N LEU A 106 -3.75 9.43 1.81
CA LEU A 106 -4.89 9.61 0.92
C LEU A 106 -5.05 8.38 0.02
N MET A 107 -6.24 7.83 0.03
CA MET A 107 -6.65 6.71 -0.83
C MET A 107 -7.44 7.28 -2.01
N ARG A 108 -6.71 7.60 -3.09
CA ARG A 108 -7.24 8.21 -4.32
C ARG A 108 -7.79 7.16 -5.29
N PRO A 109 -8.58 7.54 -6.30
CA PRO A 109 -9.00 6.61 -7.35
C PRO A 109 -7.81 5.88 -7.98
N GLY A 110 -7.96 4.58 -8.18
CA GLY A 110 -6.89 3.73 -8.73
C GLY A 110 -5.83 3.30 -7.73
N THR A 111 -6.03 3.54 -6.42
CA THR A 111 -5.09 3.09 -5.40
C THR A 111 -5.55 1.85 -4.66
N VAL A 112 -4.57 1.09 -4.17
CA VAL A 112 -4.76 -0.08 -3.30
C VAL A 112 -3.84 0.01 -2.09
N THR A 113 -4.28 -0.49 -0.94
CA THR A 113 -3.45 -0.62 0.26
C THR A 113 -3.82 -1.83 1.10
N LEU A 114 -2.85 -2.35 1.84
CA LEU A 114 -3.00 -3.43 2.81
C LEU A 114 -2.83 -2.85 4.23
N LEU A 115 -3.83 -3.06 5.09
CA LEU A 115 -3.87 -2.57 6.46
C LEU A 115 -3.84 -3.74 7.45
N ASP A 116 -3.04 -3.60 8.50
CA ASP A 116 -3.07 -4.48 9.67
C ASP A 116 -4.05 -3.90 10.70
N LEU A 117 -5.19 -4.55 10.90
CA LEU A 117 -6.25 -4.09 11.79
C LEU A 117 -5.91 -4.27 13.29
N ARG A 118 -4.77 -4.88 13.62
CA ARG A 118 -4.26 -4.91 15.00
C ARG A 118 -3.74 -3.54 15.45
N GLN A 119 -3.43 -2.66 14.49
CA GLN A 119 -2.97 -1.30 14.75
C GLN A 119 -4.16 -0.35 14.88
N ALA A 120 -4.08 0.59 15.84
CA ALA A 120 -5.07 1.64 15.96
C ALA A 120 -5.07 2.52 14.70
N HIS A 121 -6.25 2.72 14.12
CA HIS A 121 -6.41 3.48 12.87
C HIS A 121 -7.80 4.10 12.74
N ARG A 122 -7.89 5.10 11.88
CA ARG A 122 -9.15 5.68 11.44
C ARG A 122 -9.11 5.86 9.93
N TYR A 123 -10.17 5.48 9.25
CA TYR A 123 -10.39 5.87 7.86
C TYR A 123 -11.77 6.50 7.70
N GLU A 124 -11.86 7.42 6.75
CA GLU A 124 -13.05 8.22 6.51
C GLU A 124 -13.10 8.71 5.05
N THR A 125 -14.28 9.14 4.61
CA THR A 125 -14.41 9.85 3.34
C THR A 125 -13.69 11.19 3.42
N ALA A 126 -12.91 11.52 2.39
CA ALA A 126 -12.25 12.82 2.22
C ALA A 126 -12.91 13.56 1.05
N GLY A 127 -13.89 14.38 1.33
CA GLY A 127 -14.69 15.09 0.34
C GLY A 127 -16.14 14.60 0.28
N ASP A 128 -16.75 14.62 -0.91
CA ASP A 128 -18.19 14.40 -1.07
C ASP A 128 -18.59 12.93 -1.09
N HIS A 129 -17.69 12.07 -1.50
CA HIS A 129 -17.94 10.64 -1.61
C HIS A 129 -16.63 9.84 -1.65
N TRP A 130 -16.76 8.53 -1.37
CA TRP A 130 -15.68 7.58 -1.53
C TRP A 130 -16.24 6.23 -1.96
N GLU A 131 -16.04 5.89 -3.22
CA GLU A 131 -16.37 4.58 -3.77
C GLU A 131 -15.17 3.65 -3.61
N HIS A 132 -15.35 2.63 -2.80
CA HIS A 132 -14.26 1.72 -2.48
C HIS A 132 -14.78 0.30 -2.24
N GLU A 133 -13.89 -0.65 -2.43
CA GLU A 133 -14.11 -2.02 -1.99
C GLU A 133 -13.02 -2.45 -1.02
N TRP A 134 -13.38 -3.38 -0.15
CA TRP A 134 -12.49 -3.90 0.84
C TRP A 134 -12.76 -5.37 1.13
N VAL A 135 -11.73 -6.09 1.56
CA VAL A 135 -11.82 -7.44 2.09
C VAL A 135 -11.06 -7.54 3.40
N ASN A 136 -11.69 -8.13 4.41
CA ASN A 136 -11.02 -8.55 5.64
C ASN A 136 -10.67 -10.04 5.53
N PHE A 137 -9.48 -10.39 5.96
CA PHE A 137 -9.00 -11.76 5.91
C PHE A 137 -8.00 -12.04 7.04
N ASN A 138 -7.70 -13.32 7.26
CA ASN A 138 -6.69 -13.79 8.19
C ASN A 138 -6.08 -15.11 7.70
N GLY A 139 -4.89 -15.40 8.21
CA GLY A 139 -4.17 -16.64 7.99
C GLY A 139 -2.71 -16.54 8.42
N PRO A 140 -2.03 -17.67 8.65
CA PRO A 140 -0.66 -17.69 9.16
C PRO A 140 0.37 -17.00 8.25
N CYS A 141 0.10 -16.85 6.95
CA CYS A 141 1.01 -16.17 6.02
C CYS A 141 0.79 -14.64 5.93
N CYS A 142 -0.28 -14.10 6.51
CA CYS A 142 -0.64 -12.69 6.34
C CYS A 142 0.43 -11.73 6.85
N GLU A 143 1.05 -12.03 7.97
CA GLU A 143 2.11 -11.20 8.54
C GLU A 143 3.36 -11.15 7.65
N PHE A 144 3.73 -12.27 7.05
CA PHE A 144 4.82 -12.34 6.08
C PHE A 144 4.56 -11.41 4.89
N TYR A 145 3.38 -11.51 4.27
CA TYR A 145 3.01 -10.64 3.14
C TYR A 145 2.92 -9.17 3.54
N TYR A 146 2.36 -8.87 4.71
CA TYR A 146 2.30 -7.50 5.22
C TYR A 146 3.70 -6.88 5.34
N ASN A 147 4.63 -7.60 5.96
CA ASN A 147 6.00 -7.15 6.14
C ASN A 147 6.77 -7.05 4.81
N LEU A 148 6.50 -7.93 3.86
CA LEU A 148 7.11 -7.88 2.53
C LEU A 148 6.63 -6.66 1.73
N ILE A 149 5.31 -6.43 1.70
CA ILE A 149 4.67 -5.31 0.98
C ILE A 149 5.07 -3.97 1.59
N HIS A 150 5.16 -3.87 2.92
CA HIS A 150 5.50 -2.65 3.64
C HIS A 150 6.96 -2.62 4.16
N ARG A 151 7.87 -3.33 3.51
CA ARG A 151 9.29 -3.43 3.90
C ARG A 151 9.97 -2.07 4.12
N ASP A 152 9.62 -1.08 3.33
CA ASP A 152 10.13 0.29 3.40
C ASP A 152 9.13 1.28 4.04
N GLY A 153 8.23 0.76 4.86
CA GLY A 153 7.19 1.50 5.55
C GLY A 153 5.82 1.37 4.88
N PHE A 154 4.79 1.80 5.62
CA PHE A 154 3.42 1.74 5.13
C PHE A 154 3.22 2.60 3.88
N ALA A 155 2.53 2.09 2.90
CA ALA A 155 2.24 2.76 1.64
C ALA A 155 0.81 2.50 1.13
N VAL A 156 0.31 3.48 0.39
CA VAL A 156 -0.82 3.36 -0.53
C VAL A 156 -0.21 3.29 -1.94
N TYR A 157 -0.52 2.24 -2.67
CA TYR A 157 0.05 1.96 -3.99
C TYR A 157 -0.87 2.46 -5.09
N ASP A 158 -0.34 3.20 -6.04
CA ASP A 158 -1.02 3.48 -7.31
C ASP A 158 -0.96 2.21 -8.18
N MET A 159 -2.10 1.77 -8.66
CA MET A 159 -2.18 0.60 -9.52
C MET A 159 -1.80 0.90 -10.97
N GLY A 160 -1.85 2.19 -11.39
CA GLY A 160 -1.57 2.58 -12.76
C GLY A 160 -2.38 1.75 -13.77
N ALA A 161 -1.69 1.05 -14.66
CA ALA A 161 -2.28 0.14 -15.63
C ALA A 161 -2.55 -1.28 -15.09
N ALA A 162 -2.10 -1.60 -13.86
CA ALA A 162 -2.27 -2.92 -13.28
C ALA A 162 -3.74 -3.22 -12.97
N ARG A 163 -4.29 -4.26 -13.58
CA ARG A 163 -5.68 -4.69 -13.38
C ARG A 163 -5.82 -5.83 -12.38
N ALA A 164 -4.72 -6.49 -12.08
CA ALA A 164 -4.72 -7.70 -11.25
C ALA A 164 -5.40 -7.51 -9.89
N PRO A 165 -5.14 -6.46 -9.07
CA PRO A 165 -5.82 -6.32 -7.79
C PRO A 165 -7.35 -6.24 -7.92
N VAL A 166 -7.86 -5.48 -8.89
CA VAL A 166 -9.31 -5.33 -9.14
C VAL A 166 -9.93 -6.65 -9.61
N GLU A 167 -9.25 -7.37 -10.50
CA GLU A 167 -9.71 -8.67 -10.99
C GLU A 167 -9.76 -9.70 -9.87
N ARG A 168 -8.75 -9.76 -9.00
CA ARG A 168 -8.72 -10.65 -7.83
C ARG A 168 -9.82 -10.33 -6.82
N MET A 169 -10.12 -9.06 -6.59
CA MET A 169 -11.25 -8.66 -5.74
C MET A 169 -12.59 -9.11 -6.33
N ARG A 170 -12.78 -8.97 -7.64
CA ARG A 170 -13.99 -9.47 -8.32
C ARG A 170 -14.16 -10.98 -8.20
N GLU A 171 -13.09 -11.75 -8.43
CA GLU A 171 -13.08 -13.20 -8.30
C GLU A 171 -13.31 -13.63 -6.84
N LEU A 172 -12.67 -12.95 -5.89
CA LEU A 172 -12.87 -13.17 -4.47
C LEU A 172 -14.34 -12.97 -4.06
N ARG A 173 -14.96 -11.87 -4.50
CA ARG A 173 -16.39 -11.62 -4.26
C ARG A 173 -17.26 -12.76 -4.78
N ALA A 174 -16.98 -13.27 -5.97
CA ALA A 174 -17.72 -14.41 -6.53
C ALA A 174 -17.51 -15.68 -5.68
N CYS A 175 -16.29 -15.98 -5.27
CA CYS A 175 -15.98 -17.14 -4.41
C CYS A 175 -16.65 -17.03 -3.04
N MET A 176 -16.73 -15.84 -2.45
CA MET A 176 -17.37 -15.62 -1.15
C MET A 176 -18.90 -15.83 -1.18
N GLN A 177 -19.51 -15.82 -2.36
CA GLN A 177 -20.92 -16.15 -2.53
C GLN A 177 -21.18 -17.65 -2.67
N LEU A 178 -20.14 -18.46 -2.90
CA LEU A 178 -20.28 -19.90 -2.97
C LEU A 178 -20.51 -20.49 -1.57
N PRO A 179 -21.46 -21.43 -1.43
CA PRO A 179 -21.74 -22.03 -0.14
C PRO A 179 -20.66 -23.04 0.29
N GLY A 180 -20.52 -23.22 1.59
CA GLY A 180 -19.76 -24.30 2.19
C GLY A 180 -18.24 -24.13 2.18
N LEU A 181 -17.53 -25.23 2.40
CA LEU A 181 -16.08 -25.24 2.56
C LEU A 181 -15.35 -24.88 1.27
N LEU A 182 -15.86 -25.30 0.13
CA LEU A 182 -15.21 -25.06 -1.16
C LEU A 182 -15.13 -23.57 -1.50
N GLY A 183 -16.21 -22.81 -1.30
CA GLY A 183 -16.21 -21.34 -1.48
C GLY A 183 -15.17 -20.66 -0.58
N ARG A 184 -14.99 -21.15 0.64
CA ARG A 184 -13.98 -20.63 1.57
C ARG A 184 -12.56 -20.93 1.14
N VAL A 185 -12.29 -22.13 0.63
CA VAL A 185 -10.98 -22.51 0.08
C VAL A 185 -10.65 -21.65 -1.13
N HIS A 186 -11.60 -21.51 -2.06
CA HIS A 186 -11.41 -20.65 -3.24
C HIS A 186 -11.22 -19.19 -2.86
N SER A 187 -11.96 -18.67 -1.86
CA SER A 187 -11.74 -17.31 -1.34
C SER A 187 -10.33 -17.13 -0.81
N GLY A 188 -9.80 -18.11 -0.08
CA GLY A 188 -8.41 -18.10 0.40
C GLY A 188 -7.38 -18.03 -0.73
N THR A 189 -7.61 -18.78 -1.81
CA THR A 189 -6.76 -18.73 -3.02
C THR A 189 -6.77 -17.35 -3.66
N GLN A 190 -7.94 -16.69 -3.75
CA GLN A 190 -8.03 -15.36 -4.33
C GLN A 190 -7.41 -14.28 -3.43
N VAL A 191 -7.51 -14.41 -2.11
CA VAL A 191 -6.79 -13.53 -1.18
C VAL A 191 -5.28 -13.67 -1.36
N LEU A 192 -4.77 -14.89 -1.52
CA LEU A 192 -3.34 -15.11 -1.78
C LEU A 192 -2.90 -14.46 -3.10
N ALA A 193 -3.66 -14.65 -4.17
CA ALA A 193 -3.38 -14.04 -5.47
C ALA A 193 -3.49 -12.49 -5.43
N LEU A 194 -4.38 -11.95 -4.60
CA LEU A 194 -4.46 -10.52 -4.34
C LEU A 194 -3.19 -10.01 -3.64
N LEU A 195 -2.73 -10.68 -2.60
CA LEU A 195 -1.49 -10.34 -1.90
C LEU A 195 -0.27 -10.41 -2.82
N ASP A 196 -0.20 -11.42 -3.69
CA ASP A 196 0.85 -11.56 -4.69
C ASP A 196 0.87 -10.34 -5.64
N SER A 197 -0.29 -9.91 -6.14
CA SER A 197 -0.39 -8.71 -6.98
C SER A 197 0.03 -7.41 -6.25
N LEU A 198 -0.13 -7.33 -4.93
CA LEU A 198 0.37 -6.22 -4.14
C LEU A 198 1.90 -6.28 -3.98
N CYS A 199 2.48 -7.48 -3.91
CA CYS A 199 3.93 -7.65 -3.92
C CYS A 199 4.56 -7.13 -5.22
N ASP A 200 3.92 -7.39 -6.37
CA ASP A 200 4.36 -6.84 -7.66
C ASP A 200 4.37 -5.32 -7.67
N LEU A 201 3.31 -4.68 -7.15
CA LEU A 201 3.24 -3.22 -7.03
C LEU A 201 4.31 -2.66 -6.08
N ALA A 202 4.56 -3.34 -4.97
CA ALA A 202 5.61 -2.95 -4.03
C ALA A 202 7.00 -3.08 -4.66
N ALA A 203 7.26 -4.15 -5.42
CA ALA A 203 8.51 -4.36 -6.13
C ALA A 203 8.72 -3.32 -7.25
N ALA A 204 7.68 -2.99 -8.01
CA ALA A 204 7.74 -1.96 -9.05
C ALA A 204 8.11 -0.59 -8.45
N ARG A 205 7.44 -0.20 -7.35
CA ARG A 205 7.76 1.04 -6.63
C ARG A 205 9.21 1.10 -6.14
N LEU A 206 9.77 -0.02 -5.68
CA LEU A 206 11.17 -0.09 -5.27
C LEU A 206 12.12 0.06 -6.45
N GLY A 207 11.81 -0.57 -7.58
CA GLY A 207 12.57 -0.42 -8.81
C GLY A 207 12.58 1.01 -9.33
N GLU A 208 11.45 1.70 -9.29
CA GLU A 208 11.34 3.14 -9.62
C GLU A 208 12.19 4.00 -8.67
N ALA A 209 12.09 3.77 -7.35
CA ALA A 209 12.88 4.51 -6.37
C ALA A 209 14.40 4.27 -6.51
N GLU A 210 14.82 3.06 -6.89
CA GLU A 210 16.21 2.75 -7.17
C GLU A 210 16.69 3.41 -8.48
N ALA A 211 15.84 3.46 -9.51
CA ALA A 211 16.13 4.15 -10.76
C ALA A 211 16.28 5.66 -10.56
N ASP A 212 15.34 6.29 -9.83
CA ASP A 212 15.40 7.71 -9.48
C ASP A 212 16.64 8.04 -8.65
N SER A 213 16.97 7.20 -7.67
CA SER A 213 18.18 7.36 -6.85
C SER A 213 19.45 7.28 -7.71
N ARG A 214 19.50 6.36 -8.68
CA ARG A 214 20.62 6.22 -9.60
C ARG A 214 20.77 7.45 -10.50
N GLU A 215 19.67 7.96 -11.05
CA GLU A 215 19.70 9.17 -11.90
C GLU A 215 20.17 10.39 -11.11
N ASN A 216 19.68 10.56 -9.88
CA ASN A 216 20.10 11.63 -8.99
C ASN A 216 21.60 11.57 -8.66
N VAL A 217 22.13 10.37 -8.41
CA VAL A 217 23.58 10.15 -8.21
C VAL A 217 24.37 10.49 -9.47
N LEU A 218 23.92 10.07 -10.66
CA LEU A 218 24.59 10.38 -11.93
C LEU A 218 24.56 11.88 -12.24
N ARG A 219 23.50 12.59 -11.85
CA ARG A 219 23.46 14.07 -11.93
C ARG A 219 24.52 14.71 -11.05
N SER A 220 24.69 14.24 -9.81
CA SER A 220 25.74 14.69 -8.91
C SER A 220 27.14 14.36 -9.43
N ALA A 221 27.35 13.21 -10.09
CA ALA A 221 28.61 12.86 -10.72
C ALA A 221 28.96 13.81 -11.88
N ARG A 222 27.99 14.15 -12.72
CA ARG A 222 28.18 15.17 -13.78
C ARG A 222 28.54 16.54 -13.19
N TYR A 223 27.89 16.93 -12.10
CA TYR A 223 28.22 18.17 -11.42
C TYR A 223 29.68 18.18 -10.92
N ILE A 224 30.20 17.07 -10.39
CA ILE A 224 31.61 16.93 -10.03
C ILE A 224 32.52 17.12 -11.26
N GLU A 225 32.16 16.56 -12.42
CA GLU A 225 32.92 16.68 -13.65
C GLU A 225 32.95 18.11 -14.20
N GLU A 226 31.88 18.88 -13.99
CA GLU A 226 31.77 20.27 -14.46
C GLU A 226 32.45 21.26 -13.50
N HIS A 227 32.44 20.95 -12.18
CA HIS A 227 32.90 21.85 -11.11
C HIS A 227 34.12 21.34 -10.34
N TYR A 228 34.91 20.41 -10.94
CA TYR A 228 36.03 19.74 -10.25
C TYR A 228 37.08 20.71 -9.69
N ALA A 229 37.23 21.91 -10.28
CA ALA A 229 38.21 22.93 -9.85
C ALA A 229 37.74 23.67 -8.56
N GLU A 230 36.48 23.59 -8.22
CA GLU A 230 35.87 24.24 -7.06
C GLU A 230 36.02 23.41 -5.79
N LYS A 231 35.78 24.05 -4.64
CA LYS A 231 35.74 23.36 -3.35
C LYS A 231 34.34 22.73 -3.19
N LEU A 232 34.21 21.46 -3.54
CA LEU A 232 32.96 20.71 -3.39
C LEU A 232 32.91 20.02 -2.03
N THR A 233 31.77 20.11 -1.36
CA THR A 233 31.51 19.42 -0.09
C THR A 233 30.55 18.25 -0.26
N LEU A 234 30.63 17.29 0.63
CA LEU A 234 29.72 16.13 0.62
C LEU A 234 28.26 16.57 0.84
N ASP A 235 28.03 17.66 1.58
CA ASP A 235 26.69 18.23 1.82
C ASP A 235 26.07 18.75 0.53
N GLU A 236 26.82 19.53 -0.24
CA GLU A 236 26.37 20.08 -1.53
C GLU A 236 26.05 18.96 -2.51
N LEU A 237 26.95 17.99 -2.63
CA LEU A 237 26.76 16.86 -3.56
C LEU A 237 25.54 15.99 -3.16
N ALA A 238 25.35 15.76 -1.87
CA ALA A 238 24.18 15.03 -1.36
C ALA A 238 22.87 15.81 -1.58
N ALA A 239 22.90 17.15 -1.43
CA ALA A 239 21.76 18.01 -1.73
C ALA A 239 21.40 18.00 -3.23
N ILE A 240 22.37 18.02 -4.14
CA ILE A 240 22.17 17.90 -5.60
C ILE A 240 21.51 16.56 -5.95
N ALA A 241 21.87 15.50 -5.22
CA ALA A 241 21.28 14.18 -5.39
C ALA A 241 19.95 14.01 -4.63
N PHE A 242 19.46 15.02 -3.89
CA PHE A 242 18.28 14.95 -3.01
C PHE A 242 18.33 13.80 -1.98
N LEU A 243 19.53 13.49 -1.48
CA LEU A 243 19.76 12.39 -0.55
C LEU A 243 20.42 12.90 0.75
N SER A 244 20.24 12.15 1.84
CA SER A 244 21.06 12.37 3.04
C SER A 244 22.51 11.97 2.76
N LYS A 245 23.51 12.60 3.41
CA LYS A 245 24.94 12.29 3.24
C LYS A 245 25.26 10.80 3.31
N TYR A 246 24.69 10.12 4.30
CA TYR A 246 24.94 8.69 4.51
C TYR A 246 24.42 7.84 3.36
N TYR A 247 23.21 8.11 2.95
CA TYR A 247 22.57 7.40 1.83
C TYR A 247 23.25 7.74 0.51
N TYR A 248 23.57 9.02 0.29
CA TYR A 248 24.31 9.48 -0.90
C TYR A 248 25.64 8.76 -1.08
N THR A 249 26.49 8.73 -0.04
CA THR A 249 27.81 8.08 -0.12
C THR A 249 27.67 6.60 -0.53
N ARG A 250 26.72 5.87 0.05
CA ARG A 250 26.48 4.46 -0.29
C ARG A 250 25.92 4.28 -1.71
N ALA A 251 24.96 5.12 -2.10
CA ALA A 251 24.36 5.08 -3.44
C ALA A 251 25.38 5.45 -4.50
N PHE A 252 26.19 6.49 -4.27
CA PHE A 252 27.24 6.93 -5.16
C PHE A 252 28.30 5.83 -5.38
N SER A 253 28.80 5.21 -4.31
CA SER A 253 29.78 4.13 -4.41
C SER A 253 29.22 2.90 -5.13
N ARG A 254 27.94 2.60 -4.94
CA ARG A 254 27.25 1.50 -5.64
C ARG A 254 27.11 1.77 -7.15
N CYS A 255 26.85 3.04 -7.51
CA CYS A 255 26.66 3.44 -8.92
C CYS A 255 27.97 3.63 -9.69
N THR A 256 29.02 4.16 -9.04
CA THR A 256 30.26 4.58 -9.70
C THR A 256 31.46 3.68 -9.38
N GLY A 257 31.35 2.82 -8.38
CA GLY A 257 32.46 2.00 -7.88
C GLY A 257 33.44 2.76 -6.98
N MET A 258 33.24 4.07 -6.73
CA MET A 258 34.12 4.95 -5.97
C MET A 258 33.32 5.78 -4.97
N THR A 259 33.95 6.21 -3.87
CA THR A 259 33.34 7.24 -3.04
C THR A 259 33.29 8.59 -3.76
N PRO A 260 32.40 9.53 -3.37
CA PRO A 260 32.35 10.86 -4.00
C PRO A 260 33.68 11.59 -4.01
N TYR A 261 34.48 11.45 -2.94
CA TYR A 261 35.79 12.08 -2.82
C TYR A 261 36.84 11.43 -3.73
N GLU A 262 36.87 10.11 -3.81
CA GLU A 262 37.75 9.37 -4.74
C GLU A 262 37.42 9.72 -6.19
N TYR A 263 36.12 9.82 -6.52
CA TYR A 263 35.65 10.21 -7.84
C TYR A 263 36.11 11.63 -8.20
N LEU A 264 35.90 12.62 -7.30
CA LEU A 264 36.38 13.99 -7.50
C LEU A 264 37.91 14.04 -7.75
N ASN A 265 38.68 13.30 -6.94
CA ASN A 265 40.14 13.24 -7.13
C ASN A 265 40.54 12.57 -8.46
N SER A 266 39.82 11.53 -8.87
CA SER A 266 40.09 10.89 -10.18
C SER A 266 39.83 11.83 -11.35
N VAL A 267 38.75 12.65 -11.26
CA VAL A 267 38.43 13.69 -12.26
C VAL A 267 39.53 14.76 -12.27
N ARG A 268 39.98 15.26 -11.11
CA ARG A 268 41.07 16.25 -11.00
C ARG A 268 42.38 15.75 -11.60
N LEU A 269 42.77 14.51 -11.29
CA LEU A 269 43.97 13.89 -11.84
C LEU A 269 43.90 13.71 -13.35
N SER A 270 42.70 13.31 -13.85
CA SER A 270 42.48 13.19 -15.30
C SER A 270 42.60 14.53 -16.02
N GLN A 271 42.04 15.59 -15.45
CA GLN A 271 42.16 16.95 -16.03
C GLN A 271 43.59 17.48 -15.92
N ALA A 272 44.29 17.28 -14.81
CA ALA A 272 45.71 17.65 -14.68
C ALA A 272 46.59 16.97 -15.76
N ARG A 273 46.40 15.64 -15.95
CA ARG A 273 47.10 14.91 -17.01
C ARG A 273 46.81 15.50 -18.40
N ARG A 274 45.56 15.82 -18.69
CA ARG A 274 45.15 16.43 -19.94
C ARG A 274 45.88 17.77 -20.17
N LEU A 275 45.88 18.65 -19.16
CA LEU A 275 46.53 19.96 -19.23
C LEU A 275 48.04 19.84 -19.48
N LEU A 276 48.70 18.91 -18.80
CA LEU A 276 50.15 18.66 -18.99
C LEU A 276 50.48 18.19 -20.40
N VAL A 277 49.59 17.47 -21.07
CA VAL A 277 49.83 16.98 -22.45
C VAL A 277 49.42 18.00 -23.50
N THR A 278 48.39 18.81 -23.24
CA THR A 278 47.80 19.69 -24.28
C THR A 278 48.10 21.19 -24.10
N SER A 279 48.77 21.61 -23.01
CA SER A 279 49.08 23.01 -22.76
C SER A 279 50.55 23.21 -22.50
N THR A 280 51.01 24.46 -22.66
CA THR A 280 52.36 24.94 -22.35
C THR A 280 52.47 25.60 -20.96
N LEU A 281 51.44 25.37 -20.09
CA LEU A 281 51.40 25.89 -18.73
C LEU A 281 52.46 25.22 -17.87
N SER A 282 53.17 25.99 -17.03
CA SER A 282 54.09 25.45 -16.04
C SER A 282 53.33 24.82 -14.88
N VAL A 283 53.97 23.84 -14.23
CA VAL A 283 53.46 23.24 -12.98
C VAL A 283 53.97 24.10 -11.83
N GLU A 284 53.20 25.07 -11.38
CA GLU A 284 53.44 25.84 -10.15
C GLU A 284 52.32 25.60 -9.15
#